data_c42f3bfcf2615b336de3238ccc0992cd
#
_entry.id   c42f3bfcf2615b336de3238ccc0992cd
#
_cell.length_a   1.000
_cell.length_b   1.000
_cell.length_c   1.000
_cell.angle_alpha   90.00
_cell.angle_beta   90.00
_cell.angle_gamma   90.00
#
_symmetry.space_group_name_H-M   'P 1'
#
loop_
_entity.id
_entity.type
_entity.pdbx_description
1 polymer ?
#
loop_
_entity_poly.entity_id
_entity_poly.type
_entity_poly.pdbx_seq_one_letter_code
_entity_poly.pdbx_strand_id
1 'polypeptide(L)'
;MDTAIKFLYLSEPDMIRAGVTDMDACVEAMEDLLLTLHKGDYVMGGKNHNSHGCMVTFPDDPEFDGMPKNAEDRRFMAMPAYLGGRYQMAGMKWYGSNMENKKKGLPRSILMMMLNDKDTGAPLAMMSANLLNSYRTGGIPGVGCKYLAREAAKTVAIIGPGVMGKTSLRAFVSVRPGIDTVKIKGRGHCLLYTSDAADDTPC
;
A
#
# COMPACT_ATOMS: atom_id res chain seq x y z
N MET A 1 10.49 -38.42 -6.25
CA MET A 1 9.93 -37.23 -5.57
C MET A 1 9.70 -36.16 -6.62
N ASP A 2 8.52 -35.54 -6.66
CA ASP A 2 8.29 -34.38 -7.54
C ASP A 2 9.05 -33.19 -6.92
N THR A 3 10.10 -32.73 -7.60
CA THR A 3 10.93 -31.58 -7.17
C THR A 3 10.47 -30.28 -7.84
N ALA A 4 9.34 -30.29 -8.55
CA ALA A 4 8.81 -29.12 -9.22
C ALA A 4 8.29 -28.10 -8.19
N ILE A 5 8.87 -26.91 -8.22
CA ILE A 5 8.39 -25.79 -7.38
C ILE A 5 7.22 -25.12 -8.09
N LYS A 6 6.08 -25.08 -7.42
CA LYS A 6 4.85 -24.46 -7.92
C LYS A 6 4.46 -23.30 -7.01
N PHE A 7 4.01 -22.19 -7.58
CA PHE A 7 3.50 -21.05 -6.84
C PHE A 7 2.33 -20.39 -7.57
N LEU A 8 1.52 -19.65 -6.84
CA LEU A 8 0.38 -18.94 -7.41
C LEU A 8 0.83 -17.62 -8.06
N TYR A 9 0.27 -17.31 -9.22
CA TYR A 9 0.28 -15.96 -9.76
C TYR A 9 -1.12 -15.36 -9.61
N LEU A 10 -1.22 -14.19 -8.94
CA LEU A 10 -2.47 -13.51 -8.68
C LEU A 10 -2.47 -12.14 -9.38
N SER A 11 -3.28 -12.02 -10.40
CA SER A 11 -3.53 -10.77 -11.11
C SER A 11 -4.32 -9.78 -10.23
N GLU A 12 -4.48 -8.53 -10.65
CA GLU A 12 -5.30 -7.57 -9.91
C GLU A 12 -6.77 -8.02 -9.77
N PRO A 13 -7.45 -8.56 -10.80
CA PRO A 13 -8.77 -9.17 -10.63
C PRO A 13 -8.80 -10.32 -9.62
N ASP A 14 -7.73 -11.15 -9.54
CA ASP A 14 -7.64 -12.20 -8.52
C ASP A 14 -7.53 -11.61 -7.12
N MET A 15 -6.76 -10.54 -6.95
CA MET A 15 -6.62 -9.84 -5.68
C MET A 15 -7.95 -9.21 -5.23
N ILE A 16 -8.75 -8.67 -6.16
CA ILE A 16 -10.09 -8.16 -5.86
C ILE A 16 -10.99 -9.30 -5.37
N ARG A 17 -11.00 -10.44 -6.06
CA ARG A 17 -11.76 -11.65 -5.64
C ARG A 17 -11.29 -12.18 -4.28
N ALA A 18 -10.01 -12.05 -3.98
CA ALA A 18 -9.44 -12.43 -2.68
C ALA A 18 -9.76 -11.43 -1.54
N GLY A 19 -10.48 -10.34 -1.82
CA GLY A 19 -10.93 -9.40 -0.79
C GLY A 19 -9.97 -8.25 -0.50
N VAL A 20 -9.02 -7.93 -1.40
CA VAL A 20 -8.06 -6.82 -1.18
C VAL A 20 -8.75 -5.46 -1.00
N THR A 21 -10.00 -5.34 -1.43
CA THR A 21 -10.81 -4.11 -1.31
C THR A 21 -11.70 -4.08 -0.06
N ASP A 22 -11.68 -5.10 0.77
CA ASP A 22 -12.35 -5.12 2.07
C ASP A 22 -11.57 -4.22 3.04
N MET A 23 -12.14 -3.05 3.35
CA MET A 23 -11.46 -2.07 4.20
C MET A 23 -11.53 -2.43 5.68
N ASP A 24 -12.59 -3.10 6.12
CA ASP A 24 -12.72 -3.53 7.50
C ASP A 24 -11.66 -4.58 7.82
N ALA A 25 -11.54 -5.61 6.99
CA ALA A 25 -10.48 -6.61 7.10
C ALA A 25 -9.07 -5.98 6.95
N CYS A 26 -8.94 -4.96 6.11
CA CYS A 26 -7.68 -4.25 5.94
C CYS A 26 -7.27 -3.48 7.21
N VAL A 27 -8.20 -2.77 7.86
CA VAL A 27 -7.94 -2.05 9.11
C VAL A 27 -7.55 -3.03 10.22
N GLU A 28 -8.26 -4.16 10.35
CA GLU A 28 -7.92 -5.21 11.32
C GLU A 28 -6.51 -5.78 11.06
N ALA A 29 -6.17 -6.07 9.81
CA ALA A 29 -4.84 -6.55 9.45
C ALA A 29 -3.73 -5.52 9.75
N MET A 30 -4.01 -4.21 9.57
CA MET A 30 -3.05 -3.15 9.91
C MET A 30 -2.90 -2.99 11.43
N GLU A 31 -3.95 -3.18 12.20
CA GLU A 31 -3.89 -3.20 13.67
C GLU A 31 -3.03 -4.36 14.17
N ASP A 32 -3.26 -5.57 13.67
CA ASP A 32 -2.44 -6.75 13.97
C ASP A 32 -0.97 -6.55 13.59
N LEU A 33 -0.72 -5.92 12.45
CA LEU A 33 0.63 -5.57 12.01
C LEU A 33 1.32 -4.66 13.04
N LEU A 34 0.64 -3.59 13.49
CA LEU A 34 1.20 -2.65 14.46
C LEU A 34 1.47 -3.33 15.81
N LEU A 35 0.59 -4.23 16.26
CA LEU A 35 0.80 -5.02 17.46
C LEU A 35 1.99 -5.99 17.31
N THR A 36 2.14 -6.62 16.15
CA THR A 36 3.27 -7.52 15.85
C THR A 36 4.60 -6.75 15.82
N LEU A 37 4.60 -5.54 15.22
CA LEU A 37 5.76 -4.65 15.23
C LEU A 37 6.10 -4.19 16.64
N HIS A 38 5.10 -3.86 17.46
CA HIS A 38 5.32 -3.47 18.86
C HIS A 38 5.99 -4.59 19.68
N LYS A 39 5.63 -5.85 19.42
CA LYS A 39 6.22 -7.03 20.06
C LYS A 39 7.64 -7.33 19.55
N GLY A 40 8.09 -6.72 18.46
CA GLY A 40 9.39 -6.98 17.84
C GLY A 40 9.45 -8.27 17.02
N ASP A 41 8.31 -8.91 16.74
CA ASP A 41 8.26 -10.19 16.00
C ASP A 41 8.25 -9.95 14.49
N TYR A 42 9.31 -9.34 14.00
CA TYR A 42 9.53 -9.08 12.57
C TYR A 42 11.02 -8.89 12.28
N VAL A 43 11.39 -9.05 11.01
CA VAL A 43 12.72 -8.69 10.49
C VAL A 43 12.53 -7.91 9.19
N MET A 44 13.17 -6.75 9.07
CA MET A 44 13.21 -5.99 7.83
C MET A 44 14.59 -6.07 7.19
N GLY A 45 14.64 -6.29 5.88
CA GLY A 45 15.87 -6.30 5.10
C GLY A 45 16.37 -4.90 4.77
N GLY A 46 17.54 -4.87 4.11
CA GLY A 46 18.22 -3.63 3.73
C GLY A 46 19.22 -3.15 4.77
N LYS A 47 20.11 -2.26 4.37
CA LYS A 47 21.24 -1.78 5.18
C LYS A 47 20.82 -1.19 6.55
N ASN A 48 19.68 -0.55 6.59
CA ASN A 48 19.18 0.13 7.80
C ASN A 48 18.12 -0.68 8.54
N HIS A 49 17.82 -1.91 8.11
CA HIS A 49 16.78 -2.76 8.69
C HIS A 49 15.44 -2.02 8.90
N ASN A 50 15.03 -1.25 7.92
CA ASN A 50 13.81 -0.46 7.96
C ASN A 50 12.94 -0.67 6.71
N SER A 51 11.78 -0.02 6.68
CA SER A 51 10.79 -0.14 5.61
C SER A 51 11.23 0.37 4.23
N HIS A 52 12.42 0.96 4.09
CA HIS A 52 12.93 1.41 2.80
C HIS A 52 13.66 0.30 2.01
N GLY A 53 14.09 -0.78 2.69
CA GLY A 53 14.74 -1.92 2.03
C GLY A 53 15.99 -1.52 1.22
N CYS A 54 16.05 -2.02 -0.02
CA CYS A 54 17.12 -1.71 -0.98
C CYS A 54 16.56 -0.93 -2.17
N MET A 55 17.31 0.07 -2.63
CA MET A 55 16.88 0.96 -3.71
C MET A 55 17.91 1.01 -4.83
N VAL A 56 17.42 0.96 -6.07
CA VAL A 56 18.19 1.24 -7.28
C VAL A 56 17.76 2.62 -7.79
N THR A 57 18.71 3.53 -7.89
CA THR A 57 18.55 4.85 -8.51
C THR A 57 19.49 4.97 -9.70
N PHE A 58 19.27 5.96 -10.54
CA PHE A 58 20.06 6.19 -11.74
C PHE A 58 20.91 7.45 -11.57
N PRO A 59 22.07 7.55 -12.24
CA PRO A 59 22.90 8.73 -12.20
C PRO A 59 22.25 9.91 -12.96
N ASP A 60 22.63 11.11 -12.59
CA ASP A 60 22.19 12.32 -13.30
C ASP A 60 22.77 12.41 -14.70
N ASP A 61 23.95 11.85 -14.91
CA ASP A 61 24.65 11.78 -16.20
C ASP A 61 25.16 10.36 -16.44
N PRO A 62 24.36 9.51 -17.12
CA PRO A 62 24.73 8.11 -17.36
C PRO A 62 25.84 8.01 -18.42
N GLU A 63 26.85 7.19 -18.14
CA GLU A 63 27.98 6.95 -19.04
C GLU A 63 27.65 5.96 -20.17
N PHE A 64 26.57 5.19 -20.06
CA PHE A 64 26.24 4.13 -21.01
C PHE A 64 24.95 4.42 -21.76
N ASP A 65 24.96 4.19 -23.07
CA ASP A 65 23.77 4.25 -23.88
C ASP A 65 22.69 3.26 -23.37
N GLY A 66 21.46 3.77 -23.28
CA GLY A 66 20.33 2.98 -22.76
C GLY A 66 20.19 2.94 -21.24
N MET A 67 21.19 3.40 -20.49
CA MET A 67 21.04 3.59 -19.04
C MET A 67 20.09 4.76 -18.78
N PRO A 68 19.01 4.56 -17.98
CA PRO A 68 18.10 5.63 -17.65
C PRO A 68 18.80 6.76 -16.89
N LYS A 69 18.51 7.99 -17.26
CA LYS A 69 18.91 9.16 -16.49
C LYS A 69 18.05 9.30 -15.24
N ASN A 70 18.61 9.83 -14.16
CA ASN A 70 17.86 10.21 -12.97
C ASN A 70 16.69 11.15 -13.33
N ALA A 71 15.55 10.98 -12.68
CA ALA A 71 14.37 11.83 -12.83
C ALA A 71 13.53 11.75 -11.56
N GLU A 72 12.55 12.63 -11.45
CA GLU A 72 11.67 12.69 -10.29
C GLU A 72 11.02 11.32 -10.02
N ASP A 73 11.28 10.80 -8.82
CA ASP A 73 10.78 9.49 -8.32
C ASP A 73 11.10 8.29 -9.25
N ARG A 74 12.15 8.39 -10.09
CA ARG A 74 12.61 7.27 -10.90
C ARG A 74 13.51 6.36 -10.09
N ARG A 75 12.97 5.21 -9.66
CA ARG A 75 13.69 4.22 -8.86
C ARG A 75 13.03 2.85 -8.91
N PHE A 76 13.79 1.83 -8.52
CA PHE A 76 13.26 0.53 -8.14
C PHE A 76 13.56 0.25 -6.68
N MET A 77 12.63 -0.42 -5.99
CA MET A 77 12.81 -0.78 -4.58
C MET A 77 12.43 -2.23 -4.31
N ALA A 78 13.31 -2.92 -3.60
CA ALA A 78 13.07 -4.22 -2.99
C ALA A 78 12.93 -4.05 -1.47
N MET A 79 11.82 -4.50 -0.91
CA MET A 79 11.51 -4.36 0.51
C MET A 79 11.24 -5.75 1.11
N PRO A 80 12.31 -6.58 1.28
CA PRO A 80 12.18 -7.89 1.89
C PRO A 80 11.92 -7.75 3.39
N ALA A 81 11.06 -8.63 3.91
CA ALA A 81 10.74 -8.68 5.33
C ALA A 81 10.23 -10.07 5.72
N TYR A 82 10.37 -10.38 7.00
CA TYR A 82 9.62 -11.42 7.69
C TYR A 82 8.64 -10.76 8.66
N LEU A 83 7.44 -11.29 8.74
CA LEU A 83 6.41 -10.88 9.68
C LEU A 83 5.94 -12.12 10.47
N GLY A 84 6.07 -12.06 11.78
CA GLY A 84 5.66 -13.10 12.70
C GLY A 84 4.19 -13.03 13.08
N GLY A 85 3.88 -13.16 14.37
CA GLY A 85 2.50 -13.20 14.87
C GLY A 85 1.72 -14.35 14.23
N ARG A 86 0.51 -14.10 13.82
CA ARG A 86 -0.33 -15.09 13.12
C ARG A 86 0.08 -15.33 11.67
N TYR A 87 0.92 -14.47 11.09
CA TYR A 87 1.30 -14.54 9.68
C TYR A 87 2.45 -15.51 9.42
N GLN A 88 3.53 -15.45 10.21
CA GLN A 88 4.72 -16.27 10.09
C GLN A 88 5.19 -16.43 8.63
N MET A 89 5.32 -15.32 7.92
CA MET A 89 5.52 -15.27 6.49
C MET A 89 6.73 -14.41 6.14
N ALA A 90 7.59 -14.90 5.25
CA ALA A 90 8.60 -14.09 4.60
C ALA A 90 8.07 -13.58 3.25
N GLY A 91 8.62 -12.48 2.77
CA GLY A 91 8.21 -11.97 1.47
C GLY A 91 8.93 -10.70 1.07
N MET A 92 8.54 -10.18 -0.07
CA MET A 92 9.14 -8.97 -0.62
C MET A 92 8.09 -8.16 -1.41
N LYS A 93 8.04 -6.86 -1.13
CA LYS A 93 7.43 -5.91 -2.06
C LYS A 93 8.51 -5.42 -3.03
N TRP A 94 8.26 -5.59 -4.33
CA TRP A 94 9.07 -5.03 -5.39
C TRP A 94 8.27 -3.99 -6.16
N TYR A 95 8.85 -2.81 -6.42
CA TYR A 95 8.20 -1.83 -7.27
C TYR A 95 9.18 -0.93 -8.02
N GLY A 96 8.74 -0.52 -9.22
CA GLY A 96 9.32 0.60 -9.96
C GLY A 96 8.43 1.84 -9.83
N SER A 97 9.03 3.02 -9.76
CA SER A 97 8.31 4.29 -9.80
C SER A 97 8.97 5.29 -10.74
N ASN A 98 8.16 6.17 -11.32
CA ASN A 98 8.58 7.25 -12.20
C ASN A 98 7.41 8.23 -12.38
N MET A 99 7.62 9.51 -12.14
CA MET A 99 6.58 10.53 -12.34
C MET A 99 6.12 10.64 -13.79
N GLU A 100 7.01 10.35 -14.75
CA GLU A 100 6.69 10.36 -16.19
C GLU A 100 5.67 9.30 -16.62
N ASN A 101 5.45 8.27 -15.80
CA ASN A 101 4.44 7.25 -16.06
C ASN A 101 3.04 7.85 -16.26
N LYS A 102 2.72 8.92 -15.53
CA LYS A 102 1.43 9.62 -15.63
C LYS A 102 1.17 10.16 -17.04
N LYS A 103 2.21 10.62 -17.74
CA LYS A 103 2.11 11.10 -19.13
C LYS A 103 1.79 9.98 -20.12
N LYS A 104 2.03 8.72 -19.72
CA LYS A 104 1.77 7.50 -20.48
C LYS A 104 0.48 6.79 -20.06
N GLY A 105 -0.32 7.40 -19.17
CA GLY A 105 -1.51 6.78 -18.61
C GLY A 105 -1.24 5.63 -17.62
N LEU A 106 0.01 5.49 -17.16
CA LEU A 106 0.40 4.47 -16.20
C LEU A 106 0.43 5.01 -14.77
N PRO A 107 0.21 4.16 -13.75
CA PRO A 107 0.42 4.56 -12.37
C PRO A 107 1.86 5.05 -12.14
N ARG A 108 2.04 6.05 -11.27
CA ARG A 108 3.37 6.53 -10.87
C ARG A 108 4.26 5.38 -10.37
N SER A 109 3.69 4.46 -9.60
CA SER A 109 4.37 3.28 -9.09
C SER A 109 3.60 2.02 -9.51
N ILE A 110 4.34 1.01 -9.95
CA ILE A 110 3.81 -0.30 -10.33
C ILE A 110 4.43 -1.32 -9.40
N LEU A 111 3.59 -2.02 -8.65
CA LEU A 111 4.01 -2.83 -7.52
C LEU A 111 3.65 -4.30 -7.72
N MET A 112 4.56 -5.15 -7.26
CA MET A 112 4.35 -6.58 -7.09
C MET A 112 4.72 -6.98 -5.66
N MET A 113 4.14 -8.07 -5.18
CA MET A 113 4.51 -8.70 -3.91
C MET A 113 4.73 -10.19 -4.14
N MET A 114 5.74 -10.72 -3.47
CA MET A 114 6.02 -12.15 -3.39
C MET A 114 5.96 -12.60 -1.94
N LEU A 115 5.36 -13.76 -1.71
CA LEU A 115 5.34 -14.44 -0.42
C LEU A 115 6.09 -15.75 -0.52
N ASN A 116 6.84 -16.05 0.53
CA ASN A 116 7.64 -17.24 0.65
C ASN A 116 7.34 -17.95 1.97
N ASP A 117 7.40 -19.26 1.94
CA ASP A 117 7.45 -20.08 3.13
C ASP A 117 8.74 -19.76 3.92
N LYS A 118 8.59 -19.49 5.22
CA LYS A 118 9.70 -19.02 6.07
C LYS A 118 10.77 -20.06 6.35
N ASP A 119 10.42 -21.35 6.31
CA ASP A 119 11.29 -22.44 6.69
C ASP A 119 12.08 -23.00 5.49
N THR A 120 11.42 -23.10 4.35
CA THR A 120 12.01 -23.68 3.13
C THR A 120 12.49 -22.63 2.12
N GLY A 121 12.02 -21.39 2.23
CA GLY A 121 12.26 -20.36 1.23
C GLY A 121 11.43 -20.53 -0.05
N ALA A 122 10.60 -21.57 -0.14
CA ALA A 122 9.81 -21.83 -1.33
C ALA A 122 8.85 -20.66 -1.64
N PRO A 123 8.74 -20.22 -2.90
CA PRO A 123 7.75 -19.22 -3.27
C PRO A 123 6.34 -19.82 -3.13
N LEU A 124 5.44 -19.07 -2.50
CA LEU A 124 4.03 -19.44 -2.33
C LEU A 124 3.13 -18.70 -3.34
N ALA A 125 3.36 -17.40 -3.49
CA ALA A 125 2.58 -16.58 -4.39
C ALA A 125 3.37 -15.36 -4.88
N MET A 126 3.07 -14.94 -6.12
CA MET A 126 3.45 -13.66 -6.68
C MET A 126 2.18 -12.92 -7.10
N MET A 127 2.02 -11.66 -6.72
CA MET A 127 0.75 -10.96 -6.87
C MET A 127 0.90 -9.51 -7.29
N SER A 128 -0.12 -9.00 -7.98
CA SER A 128 -0.29 -7.57 -8.22
C SER A 128 -0.51 -6.84 -6.90
N ALA A 129 0.21 -5.76 -6.66
CA ALA A 129 0.21 -5.11 -5.36
C ALA A 129 -0.18 -3.62 -5.37
N ASN A 130 -0.66 -3.05 -6.48
CA ASN A 130 -1.09 -1.66 -6.54
C ASN A 130 -2.29 -1.40 -5.61
N LEU A 131 -3.36 -2.18 -5.73
CA LEU A 131 -4.52 -2.09 -4.85
C LEU A 131 -4.16 -2.44 -3.41
N LEU A 132 -3.44 -3.55 -3.20
CA LEU A 132 -2.97 -3.97 -1.89
C LEU A 132 -2.22 -2.83 -1.18
N ASN A 133 -1.27 -2.19 -1.88
CA ASN A 133 -0.51 -1.07 -1.32
C ASN A 133 -1.39 0.14 -1.01
N SER A 134 -2.39 0.41 -1.84
CA SER A 134 -3.31 1.54 -1.65
C SER A 134 -4.19 1.34 -0.41
N TYR A 135 -4.79 0.16 -0.30
CA TYR A 135 -5.68 -0.16 0.82
C TYR A 135 -4.92 -0.26 2.14
N ARG A 136 -3.76 -0.99 2.19
CA ARG A 136 -2.98 -1.08 3.42
C ARG A 136 -2.46 0.28 3.88
N THR A 137 -2.14 1.18 2.93
CA THR A 137 -1.66 2.54 3.27
C THR A 137 -2.80 3.39 3.82
N GLY A 138 -4.01 3.26 3.27
CA GLY A 138 -5.21 3.91 3.81
C GLY A 138 -5.68 3.28 5.13
N GLY A 139 -5.44 1.99 5.36
CA GLY A 139 -5.81 1.29 6.59
C GLY A 139 -5.04 1.79 7.82
N ILE A 140 -3.76 2.17 7.67
CA ILE A 140 -2.96 2.70 8.80
C ILE A 140 -3.61 3.93 9.47
N PRO A 141 -3.97 5.02 8.75
CA PRO A 141 -4.70 6.12 9.36
C PRO A 141 -6.09 5.72 9.86
N GLY A 142 -6.70 4.65 9.32
CA GLY A 142 -7.92 4.04 9.86
C GLY A 142 -7.72 3.53 11.29
N VAL A 143 -6.63 2.79 11.54
CA VAL A 143 -6.27 2.37 12.91
C VAL A 143 -6.05 3.58 13.80
N GLY A 144 -5.32 4.61 13.33
CA GLY A 144 -5.15 5.87 14.07
C GLY A 144 -6.50 6.53 14.41
N CYS A 145 -7.42 6.58 13.46
CA CYS A 145 -8.77 7.11 13.68
C CYS A 145 -9.54 6.28 14.73
N LYS A 146 -9.44 4.95 14.67
CA LYS A 146 -10.09 4.03 15.60
C LYS A 146 -9.74 4.35 17.07
N TYR A 147 -8.49 4.66 17.35
CA TYR A 147 -8.00 4.85 18.72
C TYR A 147 -7.87 6.31 19.15
N LEU A 148 -7.65 7.24 18.23
CA LEU A 148 -7.29 8.62 18.57
C LEU A 148 -8.39 9.63 18.23
N ALA A 149 -9.30 9.33 17.29
CA ALA A 149 -10.37 10.24 16.96
C ALA A 149 -11.54 10.11 17.96
N ARG A 150 -12.23 11.23 18.20
CA ARG A 150 -13.45 11.24 19.02
C ARG A 150 -14.49 10.28 18.45
N GLU A 151 -15.14 9.50 19.30
CA GLU A 151 -16.19 8.55 18.87
C GLU A 151 -17.35 9.24 18.15
N ALA A 152 -17.75 10.40 18.62
CA ALA A 152 -18.82 11.22 18.04
C ALA A 152 -18.36 12.10 16.86
N ALA A 153 -17.21 11.79 16.24
CA ALA A 153 -16.73 12.57 15.09
C ALA A 153 -17.70 12.42 13.90
N LYS A 154 -18.16 13.56 13.38
CA LYS A 154 -19.11 13.65 12.25
C LYS A 154 -18.44 14.15 10.97
N THR A 155 -17.32 14.85 11.09
CA THR A 155 -16.65 15.49 9.96
C THR A 155 -15.23 14.98 9.82
N VAL A 156 -14.84 14.67 8.59
CA VAL A 156 -13.46 14.38 8.20
C VAL A 156 -12.98 15.39 7.17
N ALA A 157 -11.72 15.81 7.30
CA ALA A 157 -11.05 16.64 6.31
C ALA A 157 -9.87 15.89 5.68
N ILE A 158 -9.77 15.95 4.36
CA ILE A 158 -8.71 15.30 3.58
C ILE A 158 -8.00 16.35 2.72
N ILE A 159 -6.69 16.41 2.84
CA ILE A 159 -5.84 17.22 1.96
C ILE A 159 -5.17 16.27 0.96
N GLY A 160 -5.54 16.42 -0.31
CA GLY A 160 -5.10 15.56 -1.41
C GLY A 160 -6.11 14.48 -1.80
N PRO A 161 -6.87 14.69 -2.91
CA PRO A 161 -7.93 13.78 -3.39
C PRO A 161 -7.40 12.58 -4.17
N GLY A 162 -6.14 12.23 -4.01
CA GLY A 162 -5.52 11.09 -4.69
C GLY A 162 -5.94 9.73 -4.10
N VAL A 163 -5.36 8.65 -4.63
CA VAL A 163 -5.66 7.27 -4.21
C VAL A 163 -5.52 7.10 -2.70
N MET A 164 -4.50 7.68 -2.07
CA MET A 164 -4.31 7.60 -0.61
C MET A 164 -5.42 8.33 0.16
N GLY A 165 -5.87 9.49 -0.32
CA GLY A 165 -7.00 10.20 0.29
C GLY A 165 -8.29 9.38 0.22
N LYS A 166 -8.55 8.74 -0.93
CA LYS A 166 -9.73 7.88 -1.13
C LYS A 166 -9.72 6.65 -0.21
N THR A 167 -8.61 5.93 -0.13
CA THR A 167 -8.51 4.74 0.74
C THR A 167 -8.50 5.10 2.23
N SER A 168 -7.88 6.22 2.62
CA SER A 168 -7.98 6.73 3.99
C SER A 168 -9.41 7.11 4.37
N LEU A 169 -10.16 7.76 3.45
CA LEU A 169 -11.56 8.08 3.70
C LEU A 169 -12.38 6.81 3.95
N ARG A 170 -12.22 5.78 3.11
CA ARG A 170 -12.88 4.49 3.30
C ARG A 170 -12.57 3.89 4.69
N ALA A 171 -11.31 3.94 5.10
CA ALA A 171 -10.90 3.46 6.41
C ALA A 171 -11.49 4.30 7.57
N PHE A 172 -11.59 5.62 7.41
CA PHE A 172 -12.23 6.47 8.43
C PHE A 172 -13.71 6.16 8.58
N VAL A 173 -14.44 6.00 7.47
CA VAL A 173 -15.86 5.66 7.50
C VAL A 173 -16.10 4.25 8.05
N SER A 174 -15.23 3.29 7.73
CA SER A 174 -15.27 1.94 8.28
C SER A 174 -15.20 1.95 9.83
N VAL A 175 -14.27 2.70 10.41
CA VAL A 175 -14.09 2.76 11.87
C VAL A 175 -14.94 3.81 12.58
N ARG A 176 -15.53 4.75 11.85
CA ARG A 176 -16.43 5.81 12.36
C ARG A 176 -17.62 5.97 11.41
N PRO A 177 -18.58 5.04 11.43
CA PRO A 177 -19.73 5.06 10.51
C PRO A 177 -20.66 6.27 10.72
N GLY A 178 -20.48 7.02 11.81
CA GLY A 178 -21.18 8.27 12.06
C GLY A 178 -20.65 9.48 11.32
N ILE A 179 -19.61 9.37 10.50
CA ILE A 179 -19.11 10.45 9.64
C ILE A 179 -20.14 10.72 8.53
N ASP A 180 -20.65 11.93 8.50
CA ASP A 180 -21.67 12.41 7.55
C ASP A 180 -21.16 13.58 6.68
N THR A 181 -20.03 14.17 7.03
CA THR A 181 -19.47 15.32 6.32
C THR A 181 -18.02 15.08 5.94
N VAL A 182 -17.72 15.24 4.65
CA VAL A 182 -16.36 15.12 4.11
C VAL A 182 -15.93 16.42 3.49
N LYS A 183 -14.79 16.97 3.93
CA LYS A 183 -14.17 18.17 3.35
C LYS A 183 -12.88 17.77 2.64
N ILE A 184 -12.81 18.03 1.33
CA ILE A 184 -11.63 17.66 0.52
C ILE A 184 -10.96 18.92 -0.03
N LYS A 185 -9.66 19.06 0.18
CA LYS A 185 -8.82 20.10 -0.40
C LYS A 185 -7.88 19.48 -1.44
N GLY A 186 -8.09 19.87 -2.70
CA GLY A 186 -7.17 19.60 -3.81
C GLY A 186 -6.25 20.78 -4.10
N ARG A 187 -5.66 20.82 -5.29
CA ARG A 187 -4.85 21.96 -5.77
C ARG A 187 -5.71 23.19 -6.11
N GLY A 188 -7.02 23.03 -6.32
CA GLY A 188 -7.99 24.09 -6.58
C GLY A 188 -8.78 24.50 -5.33
N HIS A 189 -10.07 24.80 -5.52
CA HIS A 189 -10.99 25.15 -4.43
C HIS A 189 -11.28 23.95 -3.52
N CYS A 190 -11.66 24.22 -2.27
CA CYS A 190 -12.14 23.19 -1.34
C CYS A 190 -13.50 22.68 -1.82
N LEU A 191 -13.65 21.36 -1.93
CA LEU A 191 -14.93 20.72 -2.20
C LEU A 191 -15.52 20.22 -0.87
N LEU A 192 -16.79 20.54 -0.63
CA LEU A 192 -17.55 20.03 0.51
C LEU A 192 -18.49 18.95 -0.02
N TYR A 193 -18.43 17.76 0.55
CA TYR A 193 -19.36 16.66 0.24
C TYR A 193 -20.08 16.22 1.50
N THR A 194 -21.37 15.88 1.34
CA THR A 194 -22.20 15.23 2.34
C THR A 194 -22.28 13.72 2.05
N SER A 195 -22.93 12.95 2.91
CA SER A 195 -22.90 11.47 2.99
C SER A 195 -23.08 10.67 1.69
N ASP A 196 -23.70 11.25 0.66
CA ASP A 196 -24.00 10.52 -0.59
C ASP A 196 -22.88 10.59 -1.65
N ALA A 197 -21.78 11.26 -1.36
CA ALA A 197 -20.73 11.58 -2.33
C ALA A 197 -19.53 10.61 -2.32
N ALA A 198 -19.59 9.52 -1.58
CA ALA A 198 -18.46 8.58 -1.48
C ALA A 198 -18.20 7.78 -2.77
N ASP A 199 -19.23 7.63 -3.62
CA ASP A 199 -19.18 6.83 -4.85
C ASP A 199 -18.87 7.64 -6.12
N ASP A 200 -19.07 8.97 -6.11
CA ASP A 200 -18.99 9.83 -7.31
C ASP A 200 -17.93 10.93 -7.22
N THR A 201 -16.67 10.61 -7.03
CA THR A 201 -15.64 11.66 -7.14
C THR A 201 -14.82 11.52 -8.42
N PRO A 202 -15.10 12.31 -9.48
CA PRO A 202 -14.14 12.57 -10.54
C PRO A 202 -13.06 13.52 -10.01
N CYS A 203 -11.83 13.05 -9.97
CA CYS A 203 -10.63 13.89 -9.89
C CYS A 203 -9.59 13.38 -10.86
#